data_0ff49e64dcc0d445c26feab6ee284b64
#
_entry.id   0ff49e64dcc0d445c26feab6ee284b64
#
_cell.length_a   1.000
_cell.length_b   1.000
_cell.length_c   1.000
_cell.angle_alpha   90.00
_cell.angle_beta   90.00
_cell.angle_gamma   90.00
#
_symmetry.space_group_name_H-M   'P 1'
#
loop_
_entity.id
_entity.type
_entity.pdbx_description
1 polymer ?
#
loop_
_entity_poly.entity_id
_entity_poly.type
_entity_poly.pdbx_seq_one_letter_code
_entity_poly.pdbx_strand_id
1 'polypeptide(L)'
;MEDEKTHCSDGEGCRRILEAAENLFADKGFDAASMNAIAARAGISKANIYHYFPNKDALYLAVLRAASGNLRALLAEAVASHGSVTEVLRHFAKSHLEALLERPRLVRLVWREVLEKGAPRARELAEQGFAGVFSALVDILVVGQERGELRPDFDPALVASLLIGANVFFFQARDILRHYPPVHFADDPAAYDEGLVDLLLRGLEARTVASLIPCADTDR
;
A
#
# COMPACT_ATOMS: atom_id res chain seq x y z
N MET A 1 11.46 26.52 2.25
CA MET A 1 12.34 26.30 3.41
C MET A 1 11.46 26.29 4.66
N GLU A 2 10.59 25.28 4.80
CA GLU A 2 9.67 25.03 5.94
C GLU A 2 9.15 23.59 5.93
N ASP A 3 10.08 22.60 5.83
CA ASP A 3 9.75 21.16 5.78
C ASP A 3 10.31 20.37 6.98
N GLU A 4 10.41 21.01 8.17
CA GLU A 4 11.19 20.42 9.27
C GLU A 4 10.44 20.27 10.60
N LYS A 5 9.11 20.02 10.61
CA LYS A 5 8.36 19.80 11.87
C LYS A 5 7.53 18.52 11.96
N THR A 6 7.72 17.56 11.08
CA THR A 6 7.03 16.26 11.17
C THR A 6 8.00 15.13 11.52
N HIS A 7 8.93 15.38 12.43
CA HIS A 7 9.82 14.33 12.96
C HIS A 7 9.18 13.69 14.20
N CYS A 8 8.35 12.71 13.93
CA CYS A 8 8.01 11.68 14.90
C CYS A 8 9.15 10.65 14.89
N SER A 9 10.37 11.11 15.25
CA SER A 9 11.49 10.22 15.44
C SER A 9 11.32 9.50 16.78
N ASP A 10 11.04 8.19 16.74
CA ASP A 10 11.21 7.13 17.75
C ASP A 10 10.89 7.41 19.23
N GLY A 11 10.08 8.42 19.55
CA GLY A 11 9.64 8.64 20.92
C GLY A 11 8.40 7.81 21.27
N GLU A 12 8.41 7.12 22.42
CA GLU A 12 7.23 6.39 22.94
C GLU A 12 5.97 7.28 22.95
N GLY A 13 6.13 8.57 23.22
CA GLY A 13 5.04 9.55 23.18
C GLY A 13 4.39 9.68 21.80
N CYS A 14 5.19 9.72 20.75
CA CYS A 14 4.67 9.79 19.39
C CYS A 14 3.91 8.51 19.00
N ARG A 15 4.45 7.33 19.29
CA ARG A 15 3.78 6.07 19.03
C ARG A 15 2.41 6.00 19.74
N ARG A 16 2.34 6.40 21.00
CA ARG A 16 1.08 6.46 21.77
C ARG A 16 0.06 7.41 21.15
N ILE A 17 0.51 8.57 20.62
CA ILE A 17 -0.37 9.50 19.90
C ILE A 17 -0.93 8.84 18.63
N LEU A 18 -0.09 8.23 17.81
CA LEU A 18 -0.49 7.61 16.56
C LEU A 18 -1.48 6.46 16.79
N GLU A 19 -1.23 5.58 17.77
CA GLU A 19 -2.14 4.49 18.14
C GLU A 19 -3.50 5.01 18.65
N ALA A 20 -3.49 6.02 19.51
CA ALA A 20 -4.71 6.62 20.02
C ALA A 20 -5.52 7.32 18.92
N ALA A 21 -4.82 8.00 18.00
CA ALA A 21 -5.42 8.68 16.85
C ALA A 21 -6.01 7.67 15.85
N GLU A 22 -5.25 6.62 15.46
CA GLU A 22 -5.74 5.55 14.59
C GLU A 22 -7.05 4.96 15.10
N ASN A 23 -7.07 4.57 16.38
CA ASN A 23 -8.27 4.01 17.00
C ASN A 23 -9.45 4.98 16.97
N LEU A 24 -9.24 6.26 17.32
CA LEU A 24 -10.34 7.23 17.35
C LEU A 24 -10.83 7.61 15.95
N PHE A 25 -9.93 7.75 14.99
CA PHE A 25 -10.33 7.98 13.59
C PHE A 25 -11.10 6.79 13.03
N ALA A 26 -10.64 5.57 13.31
CA ALA A 26 -11.32 4.36 12.84
C ALA A 26 -12.70 4.17 13.49
N ASP A 27 -12.85 4.49 14.79
CA ASP A 27 -14.11 4.30 15.54
C ASP A 27 -15.15 5.40 15.21
N LYS A 28 -14.73 6.67 15.18
CA LYS A 28 -15.63 7.84 15.13
C LYS A 28 -15.64 8.55 13.77
N GLY A 29 -14.67 8.26 12.92
CA GLY A 29 -14.40 9.02 11.71
C GLY A 29 -13.51 10.23 11.96
N PHE A 30 -12.98 10.82 10.88
CA PHE A 30 -12.07 11.96 10.96
C PHE A 30 -12.73 13.16 11.64
N ASP A 31 -13.95 13.56 11.23
CA ASP A 31 -14.56 14.81 11.70
C ASP A 31 -14.94 14.77 13.19
N ALA A 32 -15.46 13.65 13.68
CA ALA A 32 -15.89 13.48 15.07
C ALA A 32 -14.72 13.21 16.05
N ALA A 33 -13.55 12.80 15.57
CA ALA A 33 -12.37 12.67 16.40
C ALA A 33 -11.78 14.04 16.75
N SER A 34 -11.62 14.32 18.06
CA SER A 34 -11.03 15.59 18.51
C SER A 34 -9.63 15.40 19.08
N MET A 35 -8.78 16.44 18.95
CA MET A 35 -7.43 16.42 19.53
C MET A 35 -7.46 16.25 21.06
N ASN A 36 -8.52 16.71 21.76
CA ASN A 36 -8.70 16.49 23.18
C ASN A 36 -8.96 15.00 23.50
N ALA A 37 -9.81 14.34 22.72
CA ALA A 37 -10.11 12.91 22.91
C ALA A 37 -8.88 12.05 22.61
N ILE A 38 -8.10 12.41 21.60
CA ILE A 38 -6.83 11.75 21.27
C ILE A 38 -5.82 11.92 22.40
N ALA A 39 -5.67 13.13 22.94
CA ALA A 39 -4.80 13.42 24.09
C ALA A 39 -5.16 12.58 25.32
N ALA A 40 -6.45 12.56 25.66
CA ALA A 40 -6.95 11.76 26.79
C ALA A 40 -6.67 10.26 26.60
N ARG A 41 -6.89 9.73 25.39
CA ARG A 41 -6.66 8.30 25.08
C ARG A 41 -5.17 7.96 25.06
N ALA A 42 -4.32 8.85 24.57
CA ALA A 42 -2.87 8.69 24.57
C ALA A 42 -2.22 8.89 25.95
N GLY A 43 -2.98 9.40 26.94
CA GLY A 43 -2.49 9.71 28.29
C GLY A 43 -1.44 10.84 28.29
N ILE A 44 -1.60 11.85 27.43
CA ILE A 44 -0.70 13.01 27.32
C ILE A 44 -1.50 14.32 27.29
N SER A 45 -0.81 15.45 27.43
CA SER A 45 -1.44 16.75 27.29
C SER A 45 -1.74 17.09 25.82
N LYS A 46 -2.79 17.88 25.60
CA LYS A 46 -3.09 18.42 24.26
C LYS A 46 -1.93 19.24 23.69
N ALA A 47 -1.23 20.00 24.54
CA ALA A 47 -0.06 20.76 24.13
C ALA A 47 1.05 19.86 23.57
N ASN A 48 1.27 18.71 24.17
CA ASN A 48 2.22 17.73 23.67
C ASN A 48 1.85 17.19 22.28
N ILE A 49 0.56 16.98 21.96
CA ILE A 49 0.18 16.57 20.60
C ILE A 49 0.54 17.67 19.60
N TYR A 50 0.23 18.93 19.92
CA TYR A 50 0.53 20.06 19.01
C TYR A 50 2.03 20.32 18.86
N HIS A 51 2.85 19.83 19.77
CA HIS A 51 4.30 19.83 19.59
C HIS A 51 4.76 18.91 18.44
N TYR A 52 4.11 17.76 18.26
CA TYR A 52 4.40 16.80 17.19
C TYR A 52 3.60 17.06 15.91
N PHE A 53 2.34 17.44 16.04
CA PHE A 53 1.39 17.57 14.93
C PHE A 53 0.67 18.92 15.00
N PRO A 54 0.89 19.84 14.04
CA PRO A 54 0.34 21.19 14.08
C PRO A 54 -1.19 21.23 14.03
N ASN A 55 -1.83 20.20 13.45
CA ASN A 55 -3.27 20.09 13.33
C ASN A 55 -3.72 18.63 13.20
N LYS A 56 -5.04 18.43 13.14
CA LYS A 56 -5.64 17.10 13.05
C LYS A 56 -5.34 16.41 11.70
N ASP A 57 -5.26 17.18 10.61
CA ASP A 57 -4.93 16.65 9.28
C ASP A 57 -3.50 16.12 9.25
N ALA A 58 -2.52 16.86 9.78
CA ALA A 58 -1.14 16.40 9.88
C ALA A 58 -1.02 15.10 10.71
N LEU A 59 -1.76 14.99 11.81
CA LEU A 59 -1.82 13.78 12.62
C LEU A 59 -2.45 12.62 11.84
N TYR A 60 -3.54 12.86 11.12
CA TYR A 60 -4.21 11.84 10.31
C TYR A 60 -3.29 11.28 9.20
N LEU A 61 -2.63 12.19 8.48
CA LEU A 61 -1.66 11.78 7.45
C LEU A 61 -0.47 11.00 8.05
N ALA A 62 -0.03 11.37 9.25
CA ALA A 62 1.01 10.61 9.95
C ALA A 62 0.54 9.20 10.35
N VAL A 63 -0.73 9.04 10.77
CA VAL A 63 -1.34 7.71 11.02
C VAL A 63 -1.33 6.87 9.75
N LEU A 64 -1.71 7.43 8.60
CA LEU A 64 -1.70 6.71 7.32
C LEU A 64 -0.29 6.31 6.90
N ARG A 65 0.69 7.22 7.05
CA ARG A 65 2.10 6.90 6.77
C ARG A 65 2.65 5.81 7.68
N ALA A 66 2.32 5.85 8.96
CA ALA A 66 2.72 4.81 9.92
C ALA A 66 2.09 3.45 9.57
N ALA A 67 0.82 3.45 9.14
CA ALA A 67 0.12 2.24 8.73
C ALA A 67 0.73 1.57 7.48
N SER A 68 1.32 2.35 6.58
CA SER A 68 1.97 1.88 5.35
C SER A 68 3.50 1.78 5.45
N GLY A 69 4.09 2.11 6.60
CA GLY A 69 5.54 2.19 6.77
C GLY A 69 6.28 0.88 6.50
N ASN A 70 5.72 -0.25 6.90
CA ASN A 70 6.32 -1.57 6.66
C ASN A 70 6.41 -1.89 5.16
N LEU A 71 5.39 -1.55 4.37
CA LEU A 71 5.39 -1.77 2.92
C LEU A 71 6.47 -0.95 2.22
N ARG A 72 6.64 0.31 2.64
CA ARG A 72 7.69 1.17 2.11
C ARG A 72 9.10 0.66 2.45
N ALA A 73 9.32 0.23 3.69
CA ALA A 73 10.60 -0.32 4.14
C ALA A 73 10.95 -1.58 3.35
N LEU A 74 10.00 -2.48 3.16
CA LEU A 74 10.13 -3.70 2.36
C LEU A 74 10.59 -3.39 0.92
N LEU A 75 9.93 -2.45 0.25
CA LEU A 75 10.29 -2.08 -1.11
C LEU A 75 11.69 -1.43 -1.18
N ALA A 76 12.04 -0.57 -0.22
CA ALA A 76 13.34 0.08 -0.17
C ALA A 76 14.49 -0.94 0.06
N GLU A 77 14.29 -1.92 0.95
CA GLU A 77 15.25 -2.99 1.20
C GLU A 77 15.44 -3.88 -0.04
N ALA A 78 14.36 -4.16 -0.76
CA ALA A 78 14.38 -4.95 -1.97
C ALA A 78 15.20 -4.30 -3.10
N VAL A 79 15.09 -2.99 -3.27
CA VAL A 79 15.92 -2.24 -4.22
C VAL A 79 17.40 -2.36 -3.84
N ALA A 80 17.72 -2.27 -2.55
CA ALA A 80 19.10 -2.31 -2.05
C ALA A 80 19.74 -3.71 -2.10
N SER A 81 18.95 -4.77 -1.88
CA SER A 81 19.45 -6.15 -1.76
C SER A 81 19.74 -6.86 -3.08
N HIS A 82 19.40 -6.26 -4.24
CA HIS A 82 19.50 -6.90 -5.55
C HIS A 82 18.74 -8.24 -5.65
N GLY A 83 17.72 -8.45 -4.82
CA GLY A 83 16.85 -9.61 -4.87
C GLY A 83 16.02 -9.68 -6.17
N SER A 84 15.38 -10.81 -6.42
CA SER A 84 14.48 -10.98 -7.56
C SER A 84 13.29 -10.03 -7.45
N VAL A 85 13.03 -9.24 -8.48
CA VAL A 85 11.89 -8.32 -8.53
C VAL A 85 10.56 -9.08 -8.42
N THR A 86 10.48 -10.27 -8.99
CA THR A 86 9.26 -11.09 -8.92
C THR A 86 8.95 -11.56 -7.49
N GLU A 87 9.98 -11.91 -6.71
CA GLU A 87 9.83 -12.26 -5.28
C GLU A 87 9.39 -11.05 -4.45
N VAL A 88 9.95 -9.88 -4.74
CA VAL A 88 9.55 -8.62 -4.09
C VAL A 88 8.09 -8.30 -4.37
N LEU A 89 7.64 -8.43 -5.61
CA LEU A 89 6.25 -8.17 -5.97
C LEU A 89 5.28 -9.15 -5.28
N ARG A 90 5.66 -10.44 -5.16
CA ARG A 90 4.88 -11.43 -4.39
C ARG A 90 4.78 -11.03 -2.92
N HIS A 91 5.91 -10.70 -2.31
CA HIS A 91 5.94 -10.32 -0.90
C HIS A 91 5.18 -9.01 -0.64
N PHE A 92 5.32 -8.02 -1.53
CA PHE A 92 4.55 -6.79 -1.45
C PHE A 92 3.04 -7.03 -1.55
N ALA A 93 2.57 -7.80 -2.54
CA ALA A 93 1.16 -8.07 -2.74
C ALA A 93 0.53 -8.68 -1.49
N LYS A 94 1.17 -9.73 -0.96
CA LYS A 94 0.76 -10.40 0.28
C LYS A 94 0.71 -9.43 1.46
N SER A 95 1.81 -8.72 1.74
CA SER A 95 1.89 -7.79 2.88
C SER A 95 0.91 -6.63 2.75
N HIS A 96 0.65 -6.15 1.52
CA HIS A 96 -0.35 -5.13 1.26
C HIS A 96 -1.77 -5.64 1.56
N LEU A 97 -2.11 -6.83 1.10
CA LEU A 97 -3.41 -7.44 1.39
C LEU A 97 -3.61 -7.68 2.89
N GLU A 98 -2.60 -8.23 3.57
CA GLU A 98 -2.62 -8.43 5.03
C GLU A 98 -2.85 -7.12 5.77
N ALA A 99 -2.13 -6.06 5.40
CA ALA A 99 -2.30 -4.73 6.01
C ALA A 99 -3.71 -4.15 5.84
N LEU A 100 -4.35 -4.37 4.69
CA LEU A 100 -5.75 -3.98 4.45
C LEU A 100 -6.71 -4.77 5.34
N LEU A 101 -6.49 -6.08 5.48
CA LEU A 101 -7.35 -6.97 6.27
C LEU A 101 -7.20 -6.77 7.79
N GLU A 102 -6.02 -6.41 8.25
CA GLU A 102 -5.73 -6.12 9.67
C GLU A 102 -6.38 -4.82 10.15
N ARG A 103 -6.54 -3.83 9.26
CA ARG A 103 -7.03 -2.48 9.62
C ARG A 103 -8.29 -2.07 8.85
N PRO A 104 -9.35 -2.89 8.85
CA PRO A 104 -10.52 -2.69 7.97
C PRO A 104 -11.24 -1.37 8.21
N ARG A 105 -11.26 -0.88 9.47
CA ARG A 105 -11.92 0.39 9.80
C ARG A 105 -11.17 1.59 9.24
N LEU A 106 -9.83 1.58 9.32
CA LEU A 106 -8.99 2.65 8.78
C LEU A 106 -9.10 2.71 7.26
N VAL A 107 -9.05 1.55 6.59
CA VAL A 107 -9.20 1.48 5.13
C VAL A 107 -10.56 2.04 4.68
N ARG A 108 -11.65 1.63 5.34
CA ARG A 108 -13.00 2.15 5.05
C ARG A 108 -13.11 3.66 5.30
N LEU A 109 -12.46 4.17 6.34
CA LEU A 109 -12.42 5.60 6.64
C LEU A 109 -11.75 6.38 5.50
N VAL A 110 -10.58 5.93 5.01
CA VAL A 110 -9.87 6.56 3.90
C VAL A 110 -10.75 6.66 2.66
N TRP A 111 -11.38 5.55 2.27
CA TRP A 111 -12.25 5.52 1.09
C TRP A 111 -13.48 6.39 1.26
N ARG A 112 -14.10 6.38 2.43
CA ARG A 112 -15.23 7.28 2.73
C ARG A 112 -14.82 8.74 2.57
N GLU A 113 -13.68 9.15 3.10
CA GLU A 113 -13.20 10.53 2.96
C GLU A 113 -12.92 10.93 1.52
N VAL A 114 -12.36 10.03 0.71
CA VAL A 114 -12.15 10.30 -0.72
C VAL A 114 -13.48 10.49 -1.44
N LEU A 115 -14.46 9.63 -1.15
CA LEU A 115 -15.79 9.70 -1.78
C LEU A 115 -16.59 10.94 -1.33
N GLU A 116 -16.51 11.31 -0.05
CA GLU A 116 -17.27 12.44 0.51
C GLU A 116 -16.61 13.80 0.20
N LYS A 117 -15.28 13.89 0.28
CA LYS A 117 -14.53 15.16 0.13
C LYS A 117 -13.97 15.36 -1.29
N GLY A 118 -14.00 14.34 -2.13
CA GLY A 118 -13.63 14.39 -3.55
C GLY A 118 -12.16 14.68 -3.84
N ALA A 119 -11.90 15.29 -5.00
CA ALA A 119 -10.56 15.47 -5.55
C ALA A 119 -9.54 16.18 -4.64
N PRO A 120 -9.88 17.23 -3.85
CA PRO A 120 -8.89 17.86 -2.97
C PRO A 120 -8.33 16.89 -1.92
N ARG A 121 -9.19 16.06 -1.31
CA ARG A 121 -8.76 15.08 -0.32
C ARG A 121 -8.00 13.92 -0.98
N ALA A 122 -8.43 13.49 -2.14
CA ALA A 122 -7.72 12.48 -2.92
C ALA A 122 -6.29 12.91 -3.25
N ARG A 123 -6.09 14.17 -3.66
CA ARG A 123 -4.77 14.75 -3.90
C ARG A 123 -3.90 14.74 -2.64
N GLU A 124 -4.41 15.24 -1.54
CA GLU A 124 -3.67 15.30 -0.26
C GLU A 124 -3.23 13.91 0.21
N LEU A 125 -4.13 12.92 0.15
CA LEU A 125 -3.83 11.54 0.49
C LEU A 125 -2.78 10.93 -0.46
N ALA A 126 -2.89 11.20 -1.76
CA ALA A 126 -1.92 10.74 -2.74
C ALA A 126 -0.54 11.34 -2.48
N GLU A 127 -0.44 12.67 -2.31
CA GLU A 127 0.84 13.38 -2.18
C GLU A 127 1.50 13.17 -0.80
N GLN A 128 0.72 13.10 0.27
CA GLN A 128 1.24 13.12 1.64
C GLN A 128 1.01 11.82 2.42
N GLY A 129 0.02 11.02 2.04
CA GLY A 129 -0.32 9.76 2.71
C GLY A 129 0.38 8.54 2.11
N PHE A 130 0.24 8.33 0.82
CA PHE A 130 0.61 7.08 0.14
C PHE A 130 1.72 7.21 -0.91
N ALA A 131 2.18 8.43 -1.23
CA ALA A 131 3.18 8.67 -2.27
C ALA A 131 4.41 7.78 -2.14
N GLY A 132 4.92 7.61 -0.92
CA GLY A 132 6.14 6.84 -0.68
C GLY A 132 6.04 5.35 -1.02
N VAL A 133 4.87 4.73 -0.84
CA VAL A 133 4.66 3.31 -1.20
C VAL A 133 4.45 3.16 -2.70
N PHE A 134 3.62 4.02 -3.29
CA PHE A 134 3.33 3.97 -4.72
C PHE A 134 4.59 4.21 -5.56
N SER A 135 5.36 5.27 -5.24
CA SER A 135 6.60 5.56 -5.95
C SER A 135 7.62 4.43 -5.82
N ALA A 136 7.81 3.88 -4.60
CA ALA A 136 8.75 2.77 -4.39
C ALA A 136 8.33 1.51 -5.17
N LEU A 137 7.03 1.24 -5.31
CA LEU A 137 6.54 0.13 -6.13
C LEU A 137 6.79 0.37 -7.63
N VAL A 138 6.60 1.60 -8.10
CA VAL A 138 6.95 1.98 -9.47
C VAL A 138 8.44 1.81 -9.72
N ASP A 139 9.28 2.29 -8.80
CA ASP A 139 10.75 2.19 -8.91
C ASP A 139 11.22 0.72 -9.01
N ILE A 140 10.63 -0.18 -8.21
CA ILE A 140 10.99 -1.61 -8.29
C ILE A 140 10.59 -2.24 -9.62
N LEU A 141 9.46 -1.84 -10.20
CA LEU A 141 9.04 -2.29 -11.53
C LEU A 141 9.97 -1.78 -12.62
N VAL A 142 10.42 -0.51 -12.54
CA VAL A 142 11.43 0.05 -13.44
C VAL A 142 12.74 -0.72 -13.34
N VAL A 143 13.23 -0.98 -12.13
CA VAL A 143 14.42 -1.80 -11.89
C VAL A 143 14.29 -3.19 -12.53
N GLY A 144 13.10 -3.81 -12.43
CA GLY A 144 12.82 -5.09 -13.07
C GLY A 144 12.92 -5.04 -14.61
N GLN A 145 12.46 -3.96 -15.21
CA GLN A 145 12.62 -3.72 -16.66
C GLN A 145 14.09 -3.51 -17.05
N GLU A 146 14.82 -2.69 -16.30
CA GLU A 146 16.24 -2.41 -16.53
C GLU A 146 17.12 -3.67 -16.37
N ARG A 147 16.80 -4.57 -15.45
CA ARG A 147 17.48 -5.85 -15.26
C ARG A 147 17.06 -6.93 -16.25
N GLY A 148 16.02 -6.70 -17.07
CA GLY A 148 15.48 -7.69 -17.99
C GLY A 148 14.71 -8.83 -17.30
N GLU A 149 14.39 -8.70 -16.02
CA GLU A 149 13.50 -9.64 -15.29
C GLU A 149 12.05 -9.46 -15.73
N LEU A 150 11.68 -8.22 -16.03
CA LEU A 150 10.36 -7.86 -16.54
C LEU A 150 10.48 -7.35 -18.00
N ARG A 151 9.43 -7.57 -18.78
CA ARG A 151 9.38 -7.06 -20.17
C ARG A 151 9.32 -5.52 -20.17
N PRO A 152 9.91 -4.83 -21.18
CA PRO A 152 10.01 -3.38 -21.18
C PRO A 152 8.77 -2.65 -21.70
N ASP A 153 7.77 -3.36 -22.24
CA ASP A 153 6.65 -2.81 -23.02
C ASP A 153 5.36 -2.61 -22.20
N PHE A 154 5.47 -2.39 -20.89
CA PHE A 154 4.34 -1.98 -20.05
C PHE A 154 4.67 -0.69 -19.27
N ASP A 155 3.63 0.01 -18.84
CA ASP A 155 3.73 1.16 -17.95
C ASP A 155 3.83 0.69 -16.48
N PRO A 156 4.98 0.93 -15.78
CA PRO A 156 5.14 0.56 -14.37
C PRO A 156 4.08 1.15 -13.45
N ALA A 157 3.65 2.40 -13.69
CA ALA A 157 2.63 3.03 -12.86
C ALA A 157 1.25 2.37 -13.04
N LEU A 158 0.93 1.89 -14.26
CA LEU A 158 -0.28 1.12 -14.51
C LEU A 158 -0.26 -0.20 -13.75
N VAL A 159 0.86 -0.94 -13.79
CA VAL A 159 1.00 -2.22 -13.08
C VAL A 159 0.93 -2.02 -11.58
N ALA A 160 1.61 -1.00 -11.03
CA ALA A 160 1.52 -0.65 -9.62
C ALA A 160 0.05 -0.35 -9.21
N SER A 161 -0.67 0.41 -10.04
CA SER A 161 -2.09 0.73 -9.82
C SER A 161 -2.98 -0.51 -9.84
N LEU A 162 -2.72 -1.45 -10.77
CA LEU A 162 -3.46 -2.70 -10.86
C LEU A 162 -3.24 -3.60 -9.64
N LEU A 163 -1.99 -3.75 -9.19
CA LEU A 163 -1.65 -4.58 -8.04
C LEU A 163 -2.28 -4.04 -6.74
N ILE A 164 -2.14 -2.75 -6.49
CA ILE A 164 -2.77 -2.08 -5.34
C ILE A 164 -4.30 -2.15 -5.46
N GLY A 165 -4.83 -1.81 -6.63
CA GLY A 165 -6.26 -1.75 -6.91
C GLY A 165 -6.95 -3.11 -6.77
N ALA A 166 -6.32 -4.19 -7.19
CA ALA A 166 -6.86 -5.55 -7.06
C ALA A 166 -7.02 -5.94 -5.59
N ASN A 167 -6.01 -5.68 -4.75
CA ASN A 167 -6.08 -5.95 -3.31
C ASN A 167 -7.14 -5.08 -2.61
N VAL A 168 -7.24 -3.81 -2.99
CA VAL A 168 -8.28 -2.91 -2.48
C VAL A 168 -9.67 -3.38 -2.91
N PHE A 169 -9.83 -3.78 -4.16
CA PHE A 169 -11.10 -4.34 -4.65
C PHE A 169 -11.47 -5.62 -3.88
N PHE A 170 -10.54 -6.54 -3.70
CA PHE A 170 -10.79 -7.74 -2.91
C PHE A 170 -11.24 -7.38 -1.50
N PHE A 171 -10.50 -6.50 -0.81
CA PHE A 171 -10.85 -6.05 0.53
C PHE A 171 -12.29 -5.50 0.60
N GLN A 172 -12.70 -4.70 -0.38
CA GLN A 172 -14.02 -4.08 -0.39
C GLN A 172 -15.14 -5.02 -0.82
N ALA A 173 -14.86 -5.92 -1.76
CA ALA A 173 -15.87 -6.74 -2.43
C ALA A 173 -15.97 -8.16 -1.86
N ARG A 174 -15.00 -8.63 -1.03
CA ARG A 174 -14.95 -10.03 -0.58
C ARG A 174 -16.26 -10.52 0.06
N ASP A 175 -16.92 -9.67 0.85
CA ASP A 175 -18.18 -10.02 1.51
C ASP A 175 -19.33 -10.21 0.50
N ILE A 176 -19.26 -9.58 -0.66
CA ILE A 176 -20.18 -9.79 -1.77
C ILE A 176 -19.74 -11.02 -2.58
N LEU A 177 -18.45 -11.10 -2.89
CA LEU A 177 -17.87 -12.15 -3.74
C LEU A 177 -18.16 -13.56 -3.19
N ARG A 178 -18.11 -13.77 -1.87
CA ARG A 178 -18.39 -15.07 -1.22
C ARG A 178 -19.77 -15.62 -1.49
N HIS A 179 -20.73 -14.79 -1.96
CA HIS A 179 -22.08 -15.21 -2.30
C HIS A 179 -22.23 -15.68 -3.75
N TYR A 180 -21.18 -15.59 -4.56
CA TYR A 180 -21.20 -16.11 -5.93
C TYR A 180 -20.64 -17.55 -5.96
N PRO A 181 -21.42 -18.55 -6.42
CA PRO A 181 -21.01 -19.95 -6.39
C PRO A 181 -19.65 -20.28 -7.03
N PRO A 182 -19.20 -19.62 -8.12
CA PRO A 182 -17.89 -19.90 -8.72
C PRO A 182 -16.72 -19.24 -7.99
N VAL A 183 -16.97 -18.42 -6.96
CA VAL A 183 -15.93 -17.70 -6.23
C VAL A 183 -15.54 -18.48 -4.98
N HIS A 184 -14.38 -19.14 -5.02
CA HIS A 184 -13.87 -19.92 -3.89
C HIS A 184 -12.78 -19.19 -3.09
N PHE A 185 -12.13 -18.20 -3.68
CA PHE A 185 -11.02 -17.46 -3.07
C PHE A 185 -11.48 -16.37 -2.08
N ALA A 186 -12.76 -16.02 -2.01
CA ALA A 186 -13.23 -14.95 -1.11
C ALA A 186 -13.00 -15.27 0.38
N ASP A 187 -12.99 -16.54 0.77
CA ASP A 187 -12.74 -17.00 2.13
C ASP A 187 -11.29 -17.46 2.34
N ASP A 188 -10.47 -17.43 1.29
CA ASP A 188 -9.04 -17.74 1.30
C ASP A 188 -8.22 -16.59 0.69
N PRO A 189 -7.88 -15.55 1.48
CA PRO A 189 -7.06 -14.44 1.00
C PRO A 189 -5.70 -14.85 0.45
N ALA A 190 -5.12 -15.95 0.94
CA ALA A 190 -3.83 -16.44 0.44
C ALA A 190 -3.97 -17.00 -0.98
N ALA A 191 -4.99 -17.81 -1.24
CA ALA A 191 -5.27 -18.31 -2.58
C ALA A 191 -5.61 -17.17 -3.57
N TYR A 192 -6.30 -16.13 -3.10
CA TYR A 192 -6.53 -14.94 -3.91
C TYR A 192 -5.21 -14.27 -4.29
N ASP A 193 -4.34 -14.00 -3.31
CA ASP A 193 -3.07 -13.30 -3.51
C ASP A 193 -2.15 -14.09 -4.46
N GLU A 194 -1.98 -15.39 -4.22
CA GLU A 194 -1.19 -16.26 -5.08
C GLU A 194 -1.70 -16.25 -6.54
N GLY A 195 -3.01 -16.40 -6.73
CA GLY A 195 -3.63 -16.38 -8.04
C GLY A 195 -3.49 -15.04 -8.77
N LEU A 196 -3.68 -13.92 -8.05
CA LEU A 196 -3.50 -12.57 -8.58
C LEU A 196 -2.07 -12.35 -9.06
N VAL A 197 -1.10 -12.63 -8.17
CA VAL A 197 0.31 -12.36 -8.47
C VAL A 197 0.81 -13.25 -9.58
N ASP A 198 0.44 -14.52 -9.60
CA ASP A 198 0.77 -15.45 -10.71
C ASP A 198 0.23 -14.95 -12.04
N LEU A 199 -1.02 -14.49 -12.07
CA LEU A 199 -1.62 -13.93 -13.28
C LEU A 199 -0.88 -12.69 -13.77
N LEU A 200 -0.53 -11.76 -12.86
CA LEU A 200 0.22 -10.57 -13.20
C LEU A 200 1.63 -10.90 -13.68
N LEU A 201 2.38 -11.72 -12.94
CA LEU A 201 3.77 -12.02 -13.27
C LEU A 201 3.89 -12.76 -14.60
N ARG A 202 3.03 -13.72 -14.91
CA ARG A 202 3.01 -14.39 -16.24
C ARG A 202 2.80 -13.39 -17.39
N GLY A 203 2.13 -12.28 -17.14
CA GLY A 203 1.98 -11.20 -18.11
C GLY A 203 3.16 -10.22 -18.17
N LEU A 204 4.02 -10.20 -17.15
CA LEU A 204 5.10 -9.21 -16.96
C LEU A 204 6.50 -9.79 -17.18
N GLU A 205 6.69 -11.10 -16.97
CA GLU A 205 8.00 -11.75 -17.13
C GLU A 205 8.54 -11.61 -18.56
N ALA A 206 9.84 -11.36 -18.66
CA ALA A 206 10.52 -11.31 -19.94
C ALA A 206 10.43 -12.69 -20.63
N ARG A 207 9.91 -12.74 -21.84
CA ARG A 207 9.89 -13.99 -22.62
C ARG A 207 11.31 -14.31 -23.04
N THR A 208 11.86 -15.40 -22.51
CA THR A 208 13.11 -15.96 -23.01
C THR A 208 12.89 -16.38 -24.46
N VAL A 209 13.60 -15.76 -25.42
CA VAL A 209 13.53 -16.07 -26.87
C VAL A 209 14.23 -17.41 -27.15
N ALA A 210 13.97 -18.44 -26.38
CA ALA A 210 14.62 -19.77 -26.52
C ALA A 210 13.83 -20.78 -27.36
N SER A 211 12.80 -20.37 -28.10
CA SER A 211 11.98 -21.32 -28.87
C SER A 211 11.59 -20.87 -30.28
N LEU A 212 12.34 -19.99 -30.92
CA LEU A 212 12.12 -19.58 -32.32
C LEU A 212 13.35 -19.81 -33.21
N ILE A 213 14.14 -20.85 -32.95
CA ILE A 213 15.03 -21.41 -33.97
C ILE A 213 14.30 -22.63 -34.54
N PRO A 214 13.67 -22.54 -35.70
CA PRO A 214 13.28 -23.76 -36.41
C PRO A 214 14.55 -24.55 -36.71
N CYS A 215 14.63 -25.78 -36.26
CA CYS A 215 15.61 -26.75 -36.76
C CYS A 215 15.58 -26.64 -38.30
N ALA A 216 16.63 -26.11 -38.89
CA ALA A 216 16.85 -26.23 -40.28
C ALA A 216 17.12 -27.73 -40.54
N ASP A 217 16.16 -28.40 -41.16
CA ASP A 217 16.33 -29.68 -41.77
C ASP A 217 17.52 -29.58 -42.75
N THR A 218 18.62 -30.22 -42.39
CA THR A 218 19.70 -30.56 -43.32
C THR A 218 19.45 -31.97 -43.77
N ASP A 219 18.53 -32.10 -44.73
CA ASP A 219 18.52 -33.21 -45.64
C ASP A 219 19.51 -32.97 -46.76
N ARG A 220 20.61 -33.75 -46.79
CA ARG A 220 21.22 -34.34 -47.97
C ARG A 220 22.30 -35.33 -47.60
#